data_eeddcc697d2cf6fedbad4b5fd99dd68d
#
_entry.id   eeddcc697d2cf6fedbad4b5fd99dd68d
#
_cell.length_a   1.000
_cell.length_b   1.000
_cell.length_c   1.000
_cell.angle_alpha   90.00
_cell.angle_beta   90.00
_cell.angle_gamma   90.00
#
_symmetry.space_group_name_H-M   'P 1'
#
loop_
_entity.id
_entity.type
_entity.pdbx_description
1 polymer ?
#
loop_
_entity_poly.entity_id
_entity_poly.type
_entity_poly.pdbx_seq_one_letter_code
_entity_poly.pdbx_strand_id
1 'polypeptide(L)'
;MNEIAIWVGKKLVEFGLSNNKKLLLEKGRTEIQLKKEELIELEEAKVYAEYNAEKLREKLGFTVERTERNQIIADLADLNSQIEQLRKQQNIMYSLVEGIKEFKSEDLNSSKYSMPEADWLQDWQEKASRFSNQHAHTLWGKILAGEIKNKGTFSPRTLDTLKNLTQEDAELFLKAVSISFNDANIIFRIDSIPESKKLTYANWVTLQDIGLVTQVSTMPPTISKMVSSSEPMMVNSRFYTFILNTNSEPFEFSEGCYVFSEAGKSLLKVIDFEEDLNYFKSMKEYFERKYPSAKVTIINKKDKNNHHLG
;
A
#
# COMPACT_ATOMS: atom_id res chain seq x y z
N MET A 1 -0.74 15.51 23.80
CA MET A 1 -1.26 15.94 22.48
C MET A 1 -0.27 15.51 21.42
N ASN A 2 -0.70 14.95 20.35
CA ASN A 2 0.19 14.39 19.33
C ASN A 2 0.69 15.53 18.43
N GLU A 3 1.92 16.05 18.67
CA GLU A 3 2.48 17.20 17.94
C GLU A 3 2.60 16.94 16.43
N ILE A 4 2.80 15.68 15.99
CA ILE A 4 2.79 15.31 14.57
C ILE A 4 1.40 15.52 13.99
N ALA A 5 0.37 15.07 14.70
CA ALA A 5 -1.00 15.27 14.24
C ALA A 5 -1.31 16.76 14.09
N ILE A 6 -0.86 17.60 15.04
CA ILE A 6 -0.96 19.06 14.95
C ILE A 6 -0.15 19.61 13.77
N TRP A 7 1.07 19.09 13.56
CA TRP A 7 1.93 19.52 12.48
C TRP A 7 1.39 19.10 11.11
N VAL A 8 0.97 17.83 10.95
CA VAL A 8 0.29 17.33 9.74
C VAL A 8 -0.97 18.14 9.46
N GLY A 9 -1.81 18.38 10.46
CA GLY A 9 -3.02 19.18 10.32
C GLY A 9 -2.73 20.63 9.93
N LYS A 10 -1.75 21.28 10.54
CA LYS A 10 -1.33 22.64 10.13
C LYS A 10 -0.89 22.67 8.67
N LYS A 11 -0.10 21.69 8.24
CA LYS A 11 0.38 21.61 6.86
C LYS A 11 -0.76 21.33 5.87
N LEU A 12 -1.68 20.45 6.23
CA LEU A 12 -2.86 20.19 5.41
C LEU A 12 -3.76 21.41 5.24
N VAL A 13 -3.87 22.25 6.29
CA VAL A 13 -4.56 23.55 6.22
C VAL A 13 -3.81 24.52 5.32
N GLU A 14 -2.48 24.60 5.42
CA GLU A 14 -1.64 25.43 4.54
C GLU A 14 -1.80 25.08 3.06
N PHE A 15 -2.02 23.79 2.75
CA PHE A 15 -2.28 23.30 1.39
C PHE A 15 -3.74 23.39 0.94
N GLY A 16 -4.61 24.05 1.69
CA GLY A 16 -6.01 24.26 1.30
C GLY A 16 -6.92 23.05 1.47
N LEU A 17 -6.46 22.01 2.19
CA LEU A 17 -7.21 20.78 2.44
C LEU A 17 -8.20 20.89 3.61
N SER A 18 -8.21 22.00 4.32
CA SER A 18 -9.17 22.30 5.40
C SER A 18 -9.42 23.79 5.50
N ASN A 19 -10.67 24.19 5.43
CA ASN A 19 -11.08 25.61 5.50
C ASN A 19 -11.16 26.16 6.94
N ASN A 20 -10.99 25.35 7.99
CA ASN A 20 -11.26 25.74 9.38
C ASN A 20 -9.98 26.02 10.19
N LYS A 21 -9.26 27.07 9.83
CA LYS A 21 -8.04 27.54 10.52
C LYS A 21 -8.25 27.93 12.00
N LYS A 22 -9.43 28.38 12.37
CA LYS A 22 -9.75 28.90 13.72
C LYS A 22 -10.13 27.84 14.76
N LEU A 23 -10.73 26.75 14.34
CA LEU A 23 -11.24 25.72 15.26
C LEU A 23 -10.14 24.81 15.82
N LEU A 24 -9.05 24.65 15.09
CA LEU A 24 -7.92 23.75 15.44
C LEU A 24 -7.16 24.21 16.68
N LEU A 25 -7.14 25.49 16.97
CA LEU A 25 -6.29 26.09 18.01
C LEU A 25 -7.02 26.38 19.34
N GLU A 26 -8.34 26.48 19.34
CA GLU A 26 -9.06 27.02 20.50
C GLU A 26 -9.66 26.01 21.49
N LYS A 27 -9.78 24.72 21.17
CA LYS A 27 -10.58 23.77 21.99
C LYS A 27 -9.88 22.54 22.56
N GLY A 28 -8.58 22.37 22.44
CA GLY A 28 -7.87 21.23 23.08
C GLY A 28 -8.38 19.85 22.64
N ARG A 29 -9.12 19.77 21.53
CA ARG A 29 -9.60 18.51 20.96
C ARG A 29 -8.46 17.82 20.20
N THR A 30 -8.44 16.49 20.26
CA THR A 30 -7.48 15.73 19.44
C THR A 30 -7.82 15.94 17.98
N GLU A 31 -6.80 16.05 17.13
CA GLU A 31 -6.95 16.27 15.68
C GLU A 31 -7.77 15.20 14.99
N ILE A 32 -7.71 13.95 15.49
CA ILE A 32 -8.57 12.86 15.02
C ILE A 32 -10.06 13.18 15.25
N GLN A 33 -10.40 13.84 16.36
CA GLN A 33 -11.78 14.23 16.65
C GLN A 33 -12.25 15.35 15.70
N LEU A 34 -11.39 16.35 15.44
CA LEU A 34 -11.70 17.43 14.49
C LEU A 34 -11.88 16.89 13.06
N LYS A 35 -11.03 15.96 12.63
CA LYS A 35 -11.16 15.33 11.31
C LYS A 35 -12.44 14.47 11.20
N LYS A 36 -12.87 13.84 12.28
CA LYS A 36 -14.16 13.14 12.31
C LYS A 36 -15.34 14.10 12.24
N GLU A 37 -15.26 15.26 12.88
CA GLU A 37 -16.30 16.30 12.80
C GLU A 37 -16.40 16.87 11.37
N GLU A 38 -15.27 17.19 10.72
CA GLU A 38 -15.24 17.60 9.32
C GLU A 38 -15.83 16.53 8.38
N LEU A 39 -15.57 15.24 8.65
CA LEU A 39 -16.17 14.15 7.88
C LEU A 39 -17.70 14.08 8.05
N ILE A 40 -18.21 14.31 9.26
CA ILE A 40 -19.64 14.33 9.52
C ILE A 40 -20.29 15.52 8.78
N GLU A 41 -19.69 16.71 8.84
CA GLU A 41 -20.19 17.88 8.10
C GLU A 41 -20.21 17.64 6.58
N LEU A 42 -19.18 17.00 6.03
CA LEU A 42 -19.12 16.62 4.61
C LEU A 42 -20.19 15.60 4.25
N GLU A 43 -20.45 14.63 5.13
CA GLU A 43 -21.47 13.60 4.92
C GLU A 43 -22.88 14.21 4.96
N GLU A 44 -23.17 15.10 5.91
CA GLU A 44 -24.43 15.83 5.99
C GLU A 44 -24.64 16.72 4.75
N ALA A 45 -23.63 17.45 4.30
CA ALA A 45 -23.70 18.27 3.11
C ALA A 45 -23.98 17.44 1.84
N LYS A 46 -23.36 16.27 1.73
CA LYS A 46 -23.59 15.33 0.63
C LYS A 46 -25.02 14.78 0.63
N VAL A 47 -25.52 14.32 1.78
CA VAL A 47 -26.88 13.82 1.94
C VAL A 47 -27.91 14.90 1.56
N TYR A 48 -27.68 16.13 1.97
CA TYR A 48 -28.56 17.27 1.61
C TYR A 48 -28.52 17.53 0.10
N ALA A 49 -27.39 17.50 -0.54
CA ALA A 49 -27.28 17.69 -1.99
C ALA A 49 -27.95 16.55 -2.76
N GLU A 50 -27.78 15.29 -2.33
CA GLU A 50 -28.44 14.11 -2.91
C GLU A 50 -29.96 14.20 -2.81
N TYR A 51 -30.48 14.60 -1.66
CA TYR A 51 -31.91 14.81 -1.46
C TYR A 51 -32.48 15.88 -2.40
N ASN A 52 -31.79 17.01 -2.56
CA ASN A 52 -32.22 18.05 -3.47
C ASN A 52 -32.17 17.60 -4.94
N ALA A 53 -31.15 16.84 -5.33
CA ALA A 53 -31.06 16.28 -6.66
C ALA A 53 -32.19 15.29 -6.96
N GLU A 54 -32.60 14.50 -5.98
CA GLU A 54 -33.75 13.59 -6.11
C GLU A 54 -35.06 14.32 -6.31
N LYS A 55 -35.32 15.37 -5.52
CA LYS A 55 -36.49 16.24 -5.73
C LYS A 55 -36.52 16.88 -7.10
N LEU A 56 -35.39 17.29 -7.66
CA LEU A 56 -35.37 17.85 -9.01
C LEU A 56 -35.59 16.78 -10.08
N ARG A 57 -35.11 15.54 -9.86
CA ARG A 57 -35.42 14.41 -10.76
C ARG A 57 -36.91 14.07 -10.77
N GLU A 58 -37.56 14.08 -9.61
CA GLU A 58 -39.00 13.89 -9.53
C GLU A 58 -39.76 14.96 -10.34
N LYS A 59 -39.40 16.24 -10.22
CA LYS A 59 -40.01 17.34 -11.01
C LYS A 59 -39.85 17.12 -12.53
N LEU A 60 -38.71 16.59 -12.98
CA LEU A 60 -38.50 16.26 -14.39
C LEU A 60 -39.44 15.18 -14.94
N GLY A 61 -39.96 14.32 -14.07
CA GLY A 61 -40.97 13.29 -14.41
C GLY A 61 -42.34 13.85 -14.74
N PHE A 62 -42.61 15.10 -14.38
CA PHE A 62 -43.85 15.76 -14.73
C PHE A 62 -43.74 16.56 -16.03
N THR A 63 -44.90 16.86 -16.65
CA THR A 63 -44.95 17.68 -17.88
C THR A 63 -44.68 19.14 -17.50
N VAL A 64 -43.44 19.62 -17.81
CA VAL A 64 -43.01 21.01 -17.57
C VAL A 64 -42.71 21.69 -18.88
N GLU A 65 -42.84 23.01 -18.91
CA GLU A 65 -42.46 23.83 -20.05
C GLU A 65 -40.97 23.69 -20.37
N ARG A 66 -40.60 23.86 -21.64
CA ARG A 66 -39.23 23.65 -22.13
C ARG A 66 -38.20 24.49 -21.38
N THR A 67 -38.53 25.72 -21.03
CA THR A 67 -37.67 26.65 -20.28
C THR A 67 -37.42 26.15 -18.86
N GLU A 68 -38.47 25.76 -18.15
CA GLU A 68 -38.38 25.21 -16.79
C GLU A 68 -37.61 23.89 -16.79
N ARG A 69 -37.86 23.02 -17.76
CA ARG A 69 -37.11 21.76 -17.94
C ARG A 69 -35.61 21.99 -18.11
N ASN A 70 -35.23 22.98 -18.94
CA ASN A 70 -33.81 23.31 -19.14
C ASN A 70 -33.15 23.83 -17.86
N GLN A 71 -33.89 24.63 -17.07
CA GLN A 71 -33.37 25.11 -15.77
C GLN A 71 -33.17 23.95 -14.78
N ILE A 72 -34.15 23.06 -14.65
CA ILE A 72 -34.03 21.89 -13.77
C ILE A 72 -32.83 21.01 -14.18
N ILE A 73 -32.59 20.84 -15.48
CA ILE A 73 -31.43 20.08 -15.97
C ILE A 73 -30.12 20.78 -15.58
N ALA A 74 -30.04 22.09 -15.67
CA ALA A 74 -28.86 22.87 -15.26
C ALA A 74 -28.62 22.76 -13.76
N ASP A 75 -29.65 22.91 -12.94
CA ASP A 75 -29.60 22.81 -11.48
C ASP A 75 -29.17 21.39 -11.05
N LEU A 76 -29.67 20.35 -11.74
CA LEU A 76 -29.24 18.95 -11.51
C LEU A 76 -27.76 18.73 -11.86
N ALA A 77 -27.28 19.31 -12.95
CA ALA A 77 -25.88 19.19 -13.34
C ALA A 77 -24.96 19.82 -12.29
N ASP A 78 -25.37 20.98 -11.74
CA ASP A 78 -24.62 21.69 -10.71
C ASP A 78 -24.60 20.89 -9.39
N LEU A 79 -25.75 20.39 -8.94
CA LEU A 79 -25.84 19.53 -7.75
C LEU A 79 -25.03 18.23 -7.91
N ASN A 80 -25.07 17.57 -9.04
CA ASN A 80 -24.27 16.38 -9.30
C ASN A 80 -22.77 16.70 -9.24
N SER A 81 -22.35 17.87 -9.74
CA SER A 81 -20.97 18.33 -9.61
C SER A 81 -20.56 18.56 -8.15
N GLN A 82 -21.44 19.18 -7.36
CA GLN A 82 -21.23 19.39 -5.92
C GLN A 82 -21.12 18.05 -5.16
N ILE A 83 -22.03 17.11 -5.41
CA ILE A 83 -22.01 15.77 -4.82
C ILE A 83 -20.67 15.07 -5.11
N GLU A 84 -20.21 15.13 -6.36
CA GLU A 84 -18.94 14.52 -6.74
C GLU A 84 -17.73 15.19 -6.07
N GLN A 85 -17.73 16.50 -5.91
CA GLN A 85 -16.70 17.23 -5.18
C GLN A 85 -16.68 16.85 -3.69
N LEU A 86 -17.85 16.78 -3.05
CA LEU A 86 -17.98 16.36 -1.65
C LEU A 86 -17.48 14.92 -1.46
N ARG A 87 -17.85 14.02 -2.36
CA ARG A 87 -17.35 12.62 -2.35
C ARG A 87 -15.83 12.56 -2.44
N LYS A 88 -15.22 13.33 -3.33
CA LYS A 88 -13.76 13.40 -3.45
C LYS A 88 -13.09 13.91 -2.18
N GLN A 89 -13.64 14.95 -1.58
CA GLN A 89 -13.14 15.50 -0.31
C GLN A 89 -13.26 14.47 0.83
N GLN A 90 -14.38 13.77 0.95
CA GLN A 90 -14.54 12.69 1.92
C GLN A 90 -13.48 11.60 1.76
N ASN A 91 -13.24 11.13 0.54
CA ASN A 91 -12.25 10.08 0.27
C ASN A 91 -10.83 10.50 0.68
N ILE A 92 -10.45 11.75 0.38
CA ILE A 92 -9.18 12.33 0.84
C ILE A 92 -9.12 12.34 2.37
N MET A 93 -10.19 12.81 3.04
CA MET A 93 -10.24 12.91 4.49
C MET A 93 -10.16 11.54 5.17
N TYR A 94 -10.87 10.53 4.67
CA TYR A 94 -10.74 9.16 5.18
C TYR A 94 -9.31 8.64 5.05
N SER A 95 -8.67 8.86 3.91
CA SER A 95 -7.27 8.47 3.69
C SER A 95 -6.31 9.21 4.63
N LEU A 96 -6.54 10.49 4.91
CA LEU A 96 -5.78 11.28 5.88
C LEU A 96 -5.92 10.72 7.30
N VAL A 97 -7.16 10.42 7.73
CA VAL A 97 -7.42 9.84 9.05
C VAL A 97 -6.70 8.50 9.22
N GLU A 98 -6.71 7.65 8.20
CA GLU A 98 -5.96 6.39 8.21
C GLU A 98 -4.45 6.64 8.27
N GLY A 99 -3.93 7.60 7.49
CA GLY A 99 -2.50 7.96 7.52
C GLY A 99 -2.02 8.46 8.89
N ILE A 100 -2.84 9.24 9.60
CA ILE A 100 -2.50 9.74 10.94
C ILE A 100 -2.33 8.58 11.94
N LYS A 101 -3.10 7.49 11.81
CA LYS A 101 -2.98 6.31 12.67
C LYS A 101 -1.61 5.60 12.58
N GLU A 102 -0.91 5.78 11.49
CA GLU A 102 0.42 5.19 11.27
C GLU A 102 1.54 5.86 12.09
N PHE A 103 1.27 7.00 12.73
CA PHE A 103 2.23 7.70 13.58
C PHE A 103 2.05 7.32 15.05
N LYS A 104 3.17 7.00 15.72
CA LYS A 104 3.22 6.67 17.16
C LYS A 104 3.68 7.87 17.96
N SER A 105 3.39 7.87 19.28
CA SER A 105 3.84 8.93 20.18
C SER A 105 5.37 9.10 20.21
N GLU A 106 6.11 8.03 19.96
CA GLU A 106 7.57 8.00 19.89
C GLU A 106 8.11 8.73 18.66
N ASP A 107 7.31 8.82 17.62
CA ASP A 107 7.63 9.50 16.37
C ASP A 107 7.66 11.03 16.53
N LEU A 108 7.07 11.56 17.61
CA LEU A 108 6.91 12.99 17.90
C LEU A 108 8.20 13.78 18.05
N ASN A 109 9.26 13.10 18.49
CA ASN A 109 10.56 13.74 18.77
C ASN A 109 11.55 13.64 17.61
N SER A 110 11.15 13.08 16.47
CA SER A 110 12.07 12.92 15.36
C SER A 110 12.02 14.16 14.45
N SER A 111 13.09 14.94 14.46
CA SER A 111 13.37 16.00 13.46
C SER A 111 13.50 15.46 12.02
N LYS A 112 13.22 14.18 11.81
CA LYS A 112 13.40 13.46 10.55
C LYS A 112 12.21 13.57 9.59
N TYR A 113 11.01 13.94 10.08
CA TYR A 113 9.83 13.99 9.23
C TYR A 113 9.75 15.28 8.44
N SER A 114 9.55 15.14 7.15
CA SER A 114 9.35 16.27 6.25
C SER A 114 8.07 16.09 5.44
N MET A 115 7.36 17.19 5.20
CA MET A 115 6.23 17.14 4.27
C MET A 115 6.70 16.75 2.88
N PRO A 116 5.90 15.95 2.17
CA PRO A 116 6.07 15.71 0.75
C PRO A 116 6.07 17.05 -0.03
N GLU A 117 6.62 17.02 -1.23
CA GLU A 117 6.55 18.17 -2.13
C GLU A 117 5.10 18.50 -2.52
N ALA A 118 4.82 19.77 -2.80
CA ALA A 118 3.45 20.21 -3.10
C ALA A 118 2.85 19.46 -4.29
N ASP A 119 3.63 19.28 -5.37
CA ASP A 119 3.18 18.56 -6.57
C ASP A 119 2.89 17.09 -6.27
N TRP A 120 3.75 16.44 -5.47
CA TRP A 120 3.52 15.07 -5.02
C TRP A 120 2.24 14.95 -4.19
N LEU A 121 2.02 15.89 -3.27
CA LEU A 121 0.84 15.91 -2.42
C LEU A 121 -0.44 16.12 -3.23
N GLN A 122 -0.40 17.01 -4.22
CA GLN A 122 -1.52 17.22 -5.15
C GLN A 122 -1.82 15.95 -5.95
N ASP A 123 -0.79 15.30 -6.46
CA ASP A 123 -0.92 14.03 -7.20
C ASP A 123 -1.51 12.92 -6.32
N TRP A 124 -1.02 12.80 -5.07
CA TRP A 124 -1.59 11.87 -4.08
C TRP A 124 -3.08 12.14 -3.81
N GLN A 125 -3.47 13.42 -3.60
CA GLN A 125 -4.86 13.78 -3.35
C GLN A 125 -5.77 13.43 -4.51
N GLU A 126 -5.36 13.75 -5.74
CA GLU A 126 -6.14 13.41 -6.93
C GLU A 126 -6.41 11.91 -7.00
N LYS A 127 -5.40 11.09 -6.73
CA LYS A 127 -5.52 9.64 -6.78
C LYS A 127 -6.34 9.09 -5.61
N ALA A 128 -6.06 9.51 -4.39
CA ALA A 128 -6.78 9.09 -3.18
C ALA A 128 -8.28 9.45 -3.25
N SER A 129 -8.62 10.58 -3.88
CA SER A 129 -10.01 11.05 -4.02
C SER A 129 -10.93 10.11 -4.81
N ARG A 130 -10.35 9.21 -5.61
CA ARG A 130 -11.10 8.31 -6.51
C ARG A 130 -11.70 7.09 -5.80
N PHE A 131 -11.19 6.74 -4.63
CA PHE A 131 -11.52 5.49 -3.95
C PHE A 131 -12.43 5.74 -2.76
N SER A 132 -13.54 4.99 -2.69
CA SER A 132 -14.55 5.15 -1.62
C SER A 132 -14.60 3.94 -0.66
N ASN A 133 -13.71 2.96 -0.80
CA ASN A 133 -13.69 1.80 0.08
C ASN A 133 -12.61 1.91 1.16
N GLN A 134 -12.89 1.32 2.33
CA GLN A 134 -12.03 1.39 3.51
C GLN A 134 -10.61 0.85 3.27
N HIS A 135 -10.44 -0.22 2.49
CA HIS A 135 -9.13 -0.80 2.22
C HIS A 135 -8.25 0.17 1.42
N ALA A 136 -8.84 0.83 0.42
CA ALA A 136 -8.14 1.84 -0.34
C ALA A 136 -7.79 3.07 0.52
N HIS A 137 -8.72 3.54 1.39
CA HIS A 137 -8.41 4.63 2.31
C HIS A 137 -7.22 4.29 3.22
N THR A 138 -7.19 3.06 3.77
CA THR A 138 -6.08 2.57 4.58
C THR A 138 -4.77 2.54 3.78
N LEU A 139 -4.80 2.04 2.55
CA LEU A 139 -3.62 1.99 1.69
C LEU A 139 -3.09 3.39 1.36
N TRP A 140 -3.97 4.30 0.88
CA TRP A 140 -3.57 5.67 0.55
C TRP A 140 -3.10 6.45 1.78
N GLY A 141 -3.68 6.18 2.95
CA GLY A 141 -3.20 6.70 4.23
C GLY A 141 -1.78 6.24 4.57
N LYS A 142 -1.51 4.93 4.44
CA LYS A 142 -0.17 4.36 4.67
C LYS A 142 0.86 4.88 3.67
N ILE A 143 0.48 5.11 2.42
CA ILE A 143 1.35 5.72 1.39
C ILE A 143 1.77 7.13 1.82
N LEU A 144 0.82 7.96 2.23
CA LEU A 144 1.10 9.31 2.72
C LEU A 144 2.01 9.29 3.95
N ALA A 145 1.68 8.46 4.93
CA ALA A 145 2.49 8.31 6.15
C ALA A 145 3.91 7.82 5.83
N GLY A 146 4.05 6.88 4.92
CA GLY A 146 5.35 6.36 4.46
C GLY A 146 6.20 7.43 3.79
N GLU A 147 5.60 8.28 2.95
CA GLU A 147 6.29 9.40 2.30
C GLU A 147 6.71 10.49 3.31
N ILE A 148 5.86 10.79 4.30
CA ILE A 148 6.20 11.73 5.38
C ILE A 148 7.35 11.19 6.23
N LYS A 149 7.35 9.90 6.55
CA LYS A 149 8.41 9.24 7.34
C LYS A 149 9.73 9.18 6.58
N ASN A 150 9.68 8.91 5.29
CA ASN A 150 10.84 8.79 4.43
C ASN A 150 10.53 9.37 3.04
N LYS A 151 10.83 10.65 2.86
CA LYS A 151 10.63 11.36 1.60
C LYS A 151 11.29 10.62 0.43
N GLY A 152 10.56 10.46 -0.67
CA GLY A 152 11.00 9.74 -1.87
C GLY A 152 10.72 8.23 -1.83
N THR A 153 9.94 7.75 -0.85
CA THR A 153 9.52 6.33 -0.79
C THR A 153 8.57 5.99 -1.93
N PHE A 154 7.69 6.91 -2.29
CA PHE A 154 6.70 6.72 -3.34
C PHE A 154 6.88 7.75 -4.45
N SER A 155 7.45 7.31 -5.59
CA SER A 155 7.55 8.18 -6.75
C SER A 155 6.15 8.45 -7.36
N PRO A 156 5.96 9.55 -8.12
CA PRO A 156 4.71 9.78 -8.86
C PRO A 156 4.33 8.59 -9.76
N ARG A 157 5.31 7.94 -10.40
CA ARG A 157 5.09 6.73 -11.19
C ARG A 157 4.53 5.59 -10.33
N THR A 158 5.00 5.44 -9.08
CA THR A 158 4.45 4.47 -8.14
C THR A 158 2.98 4.78 -7.84
N LEU A 159 2.64 6.04 -7.56
CA LEU A 159 1.25 6.46 -7.33
C LEU A 159 0.37 6.15 -8.55
N ASP A 160 0.90 6.33 -9.78
CA ASP A 160 0.19 6.00 -11.03
C ASP A 160 -0.07 4.50 -11.17
N THR A 161 0.88 3.66 -10.79
CA THR A 161 0.68 2.21 -10.77
C THR A 161 -0.45 1.85 -9.78
N LEU A 162 -0.40 2.38 -8.57
CA LEU A 162 -1.33 2.04 -7.49
C LEU A 162 -2.77 2.47 -7.74
N LYS A 163 -2.99 3.60 -8.41
CA LYS A 163 -4.35 4.08 -8.73
C LYS A 163 -5.15 3.17 -9.66
N ASN A 164 -4.46 2.29 -10.39
CA ASN A 164 -5.08 1.42 -11.39
C ASN A 164 -5.23 -0.03 -10.90
N LEU A 165 -4.79 -0.34 -9.67
CA LEU A 165 -4.91 -1.69 -9.11
C LEU A 165 -6.37 -2.03 -8.83
N THR A 166 -6.79 -3.17 -9.35
CA THR A 166 -8.05 -3.81 -8.97
C THR A 166 -7.89 -4.59 -7.65
N GLN A 167 -8.99 -5.03 -7.07
CA GLN A 167 -8.95 -5.92 -5.92
C GLN A 167 -8.23 -7.23 -6.24
N GLU A 168 -8.47 -7.80 -7.41
CA GLU A 168 -7.84 -9.04 -7.88
C GLU A 168 -6.33 -8.88 -8.04
N ASP A 169 -5.87 -7.73 -8.55
CA ASP A 169 -4.44 -7.39 -8.64
C ASP A 169 -3.79 -7.30 -7.24
N ALA A 170 -4.49 -6.68 -6.30
CA ALA A 170 -4.01 -6.56 -4.92
C ALA A 170 -3.91 -7.94 -4.24
N GLU A 171 -4.92 -8.81 -4.41
CA GLU A 171 -4.90 -10.18 -3.89
C GLU A 171 -3.79 -11.01 -4.53
N LEU A 172 -3.57 -10.87 -5.83
CA LEU A 172 -2.49 -11.53 -6.55
C LEU A 172 -1.12 -11.07 -6.05
N PHE A 173 -0.97 -9.75 -5.84
CA PHE A 173 0.27 -9.19 -5.30
C PHE A 173 0.52 -9.67 -3.86
N LEU A 174 -0.50 -9.73 -3.00
CA LEU A 174 -0.37 -10.26 -1.64
C LEU A 174 0.09 -11.73 -1.64
N LYS A 175 -0.37 -12.56 -2.57
CA LYS A 175 0.14 -13.94 -2.74
C LYS A 175 1.62 -13.93 -3.12
N ALA A 176 2.06 -13.05 -4.02
CA ALA A 176 3.46 -12.93 -4.39
C ALA A 176 4.34 -12.46 -3.21
N VAL A 177 3.84 -11.50 -2.44
CA VAL A 177 4.53 -10.95 -1.28
C VAL A 177 4.67 -11.97 -0.14
N SER A 178 3.66 -12.83 0.07
CA SER A 178 3.67 -13.86 1.11
C SER A 178 4.80 -14.89 0.98
N ILE A 179 5.42 -14.96 -0.18
CA ILE A 179 6.50 -15.89 -0.54
C ILE A 179 7.81 -15.17 -0.90
N SER A 180 7.92 -13.89 -0.56
CA SER A 180 9.02 -13.03 -0.99
C SER A 180 10.15 -12.92 0.03
N PHE A 181 11.32 -12.56 -0.48
CA PHE A 181 12.51 -12.19 0.30
C PHE A 181 12.73 -10.69 0.21
N ASN A 182 12.33 -9.98 1.27
CA ASN A 182 12.24 -8.52 1.28
C ASN A 182 13.61 -7.83 1.18
N ASP A 183 14.65 -8.37 1.81
CA ASP A 183 15.99 -7.78 1.74
C ASP A 183 16.55 -7.77 0.31
N ALA A 184 16.24 -8.82 -0.44
CA ALA A 184 16.68 -8.96 -1.83
C ALA A 184 15.62 -8.43 -2.82
N ASN A 185 14.42 -8.11 -2.38
CA ASN A 185 13.27 -7.73 -3.21
C ASN A 185 12.97 -8.74 -4.34
N ILE A 186 13.07 -10.02 -4.00
CA ILE A 186 12.92 -11.13 -4.95
C ILE A 186 11.97 -12.21 -4.46
N ILE A 187 11.57 -13.06 -5.41
CA ILE A 187 10.89 -14.33 -5.19
C ILE A 187 11.62 -15.38 -6.01
N PHE A 188 12.11 -16.44 -5.37
CA PHE A 188 12.76 -17.54 -6.10
C PHE A 188 11.76 -18.25 -6.99
N ARG A 189 12.18 -18.55 -8.23
CA ARG A 189 11.42 -19.38 -9.16
C ARG A 189 11.67 -20.84 -8.85
N ILE A 190 10.68 -21.50 -8.27
CA ILE A 190 10.75 -22.90 -7.87
C ILE A 190 9.69 -23.69 -8.63
N ASP A 191 10.14 -24.61 -9.51
CA ASP A 191 9.25 -25.35 -10.40
C ASP A 191 8.52 -26.52 -9.71
N SER A 192 9.04 -27.02 -8.58
CA SER A 192 8.53 -28.22 -7.90
C SER A 192 7.64 -27.98 -6.67
N ILE A 193 7.10 -26.80 -6.52
CA ILE A 193 6.09 -26.51 -5.48
C ILE A 193 4.72 -26.97 -5.99
N PRO A 194 3.86 -27.54 -5.10
CA PRO A 194 2.50 -27.93 -5.48
C PRO A 194 1.71 -26.79 -6.15
N GLU A 195 1.06 -27.08 -7.26
CA GLU A 195 0.36 -26.08 -8.09
C GLU A 195 -0.69 -25.26 -7.33
N SER A 196 -1.32 -25.85 -6.31
CA SER A 196 -2.30 -25.15 -5.46
C SER A 196 -1.73 -23.97 -4.67
N LYS A 197 -0.39 -23.88 -4.55
CA LYS A 197 0.33 -22.82 -3.83
C LYS A 197 1.22 -21.96 -4.74
N LYS A 198 1.29 -22.32 -6.01
CA LYS A 198 2.17 -21.70 -6.99
C LYS A 198 1.45 -20.60 -7.74
N LEU A 199 2.10 -19.45 -7.87
CA LEU A 199 1.71 -18.46 -8.87
C LEU A 199 2.11 -19.00 -10.26
N THR A 200 1.15 -19.03 -11.17
CA THR A 200 1.38 -19.47 -12.56
C THR A 200 2.22 -18.45 -13.31
N TYR A 201 2.80 -18.83 -14.43
CA TYR A 201 3.50 -17.87 -15.30
C TYR A 201 2.58 -16.72 -15.74
N ALA A 202 1.31 -16.99 -16.01
CA ALA A 202 0.31 -15.96 -16.34
C ALA A 202 0.13 -14.96 -15.19
N ASN A 203 0.11 -15.41 -13.94
CA ASN A 203 0.05 -14.53 -12.78
C ASN A 203 1.26 -13.59 -12.70
N TRP A 204 2.45 -14.10 -13.00
CA TRP A 204 3.67 -13.27 -13.04
C TRP A 204 3.64 -12.25 -14.16
N VAL A 205 3.14 -12.63 -15.35
CA VAL A 205 2.94 -11.69 -16.46
C VAL A 205 1.93 -10.61 -16.06
N THR A 206 0.81 -10.96 -15.44
CA THR A 206 -0.16 -9.99 -14.91
C THR A 206 0.52 -9.02 -13.94
N LEU A 207 1.30 -9.52 -12.96
CA LEU A 207 2.03 -8.67 -12.00
C LEU A 207 3.04 -7.74 -12.68
N GLN A 208 3.64 -8.16 -13.80
CA GLN A 208 4.52 -7.31 -14.60
C GLN A 208 3.73 -6.24 -15.38
N ASP A 209 2.63 -6.61 -16.01
CA ASP A 209 1.81 -5.69 -16.80
C ASP A 209 1.21 -4.57 -15.94
N ILE A 210 0.82 -4.88 -14.70
CA ILE A 210 0.38 -3.89 -13.73
C ILE A 210 1.54 -3.13 -13.07
N GLY A 211 2.79 -3.47 -13.37
CA GLY A 211 3.97 -2.73 -12.97
C GLY A 211 4.48 -3.03 -11.54
N LEU A 212 4.11 -4.15 -10.92
CA LEU A 212 4.55 -4.52 -9.56
C LEU A 212 5.77 -5.45 -9.54
N VAL A 213 6.01 -6.16 -10.63
CA VAL A 213 7.17 -7.05 -10.84
C VAL A 213 7.85 -6.67 -12.14
N THR A 214 9.12 -7.00 -12.29
CA THR A 214 9.90 -6.75 -13.51
C THR A 214 10.53 -8.01 -14.04
N GLN A 215 10.93 -7.99 -15.32
CA GLN A 215 11.77 -9.02 -15.95
C GLN A 215 11.16 -10.43 -15.90
N VAL A 216 9.84 -10.52 -16.01
CA VAL A 216 9.18 -11.83 -16.18
C VAL A 216 9.50 -12.37 -17.56
N SER A 217 10.29 -13.41 -17.63
CA SER A 217 10.73 -14.04 -18.89
C SER A 217 10.99 -15.53 -18.71
N THR A 218 11.19 -16.24 -19.81
CA THR A 218 11.62 -17.65 -19.79
C THR A 218 13.03 -17.81 -19.24
N MET A 219 13.87 -16.75 -19.36
CA MET A 219 15.18 -16.66 -18.76
C MET A 219 15.19 -15.53 -17.70
N PRO A 220 14.70 -15.81 -16.49
CA PRO A 220 14.61 -14.80 -15.44
C PRO A 220 16.00 -14.41 -14.92
N PRO A 221 16.12 -13.26 -14.24
CA PRO A 221 17.32 -12.94 -13.48
C PRO A 221 17.71 -14.09 -12.55
N THR A 222 19.00 -14.35 -12.43
CA THR A 222 19.52 -15.45 -11.62
C THR A 222 20.38 -14.91 -10.50
N ILE A 223 20.18 -15.45 -9.30
CA ILE A 223 21.07 -15.22 -8.16
C ILE A 223 22.04 -16.37 -8.11
N SER A 224 23.34 -16.06 -8.27
CA SER A 224 24.41 -17.03 -8.15
C SER A 224 25.35 -16.62 -7.04
N LYS A 225 25.68 -17.58 -6.17
CA LYS A 225 26.66 -17.40 -5.08
C LYS A 225 27.35 -18.72 -4.77
N MET A 226 28.69 -18.67 -4.57
CA MET A 226 29.41 -19.79 -3.96
C MET A 226 29.04 -19.88 -2.47
N VAL A 227 28.59 -21.03 -2.03
CA VAL A 227 28.21 -21.32 -0.64
C VAL A 227 29.18 -22.27 -0.02
N SER A 228 29.76 -21.90 1.12
CA SER A 228 30.70 -22.72 1.88
C SER A 228 30.39 -22.65 3.37
N SER A 229 31.04 -23.46 4.17
CA SER A 229 30.90 -23.45 5.63
C SER A 229 31.34 -22.11 6.26
N SER A 230 32.34 -21.43 5.65
CA SER A 230 32.80 -20.11 6.08
C SER A 230 31.97 -18.95 5.50
N GLU A 231 31.31 -19.16 4.38
CA GLU A 231 30.53 -18.16 3.68
C GLU A 231 29.09 -18.66 3.36
N PRO A 232 28.23 -18.75 4.34
CA PRO A 232 26.82 -19.13 4.10
C PRO A 232 26.10 -18.06 3.29
N MET A 233 25.07 -18.47 2.56
CA MET A 233 24.13 -17.55 1.95
C MET A 233 22.98 -17.29 2.91
N MET A 234 22.72 -16.01 3.19
CA MET A 234 21.57 -15.60 3.98
C MET A 234 20.62 -14.75 3.15
N VAL A 235 19.36 -15.06 3.21
CA VAL A 235 18.28 -14.26 2.64
C VAL A 235 17.16 -14.09 3.65
N ASN A 236 16.60 -12.89 3.73
CA ASN A 236 15.60 -12.56 4.73
C ASN A 236 14.26 -12.28 4.07
N SER A 237 13.24 -12.94 4.57
CA SER A 237 11.85 -12.51 4.42
C SER A 237 11.47 -11.55 5.57
N ARG A 238 10.23 -11.12 5.67
CA ARG A 238 9.78 -10.22 6.75
C ARG A 238 9.95 -10.84 8.14
N PHE A 239 9.55 -12.11 8.27
CA PHE A 239 9.51 -12.80 9.57
C PHE A 239 10.54 -13.91 9.73
N TYR A 240 11.19 -14.34 8.64
CA TYR A 240 12.14 -15.46 8.67
C TYR A 240 13.49 -15.08 8.09
N THR A 241 14.54 -15.72 8.59
CA THR A 241 15.87 -15.74 7.99
C THR A 241 16.15 -17.14 7.46
N PHE A 242 16.57 -17.21 6.21
CA PHE A 242 16.99 -18.43 5.55
C PHE A 242 18.50 -18.44 5.48
N ILE A 243 19.11 -19.52 5.99
CA ILE A 243 20.55 -19.72 5.94
C ILE A 243 20.80 -20.98 5.14
N LEU A 244 21.43 -20.81 3.97
CA LEU A 244 21.98 -21.92 3.19
C LEU A 244 23.45 -22.07 3.56
N ASN A 245 23.82 -23.26 4.01
CA ASN A 245 25.18 -23.59 4.41
C ASN A 245 25.55 -24.99 3.90
N THR A 246 26.80 -25.39 4.04
CA THR A 246 27.27 -26.76 3.79
C THR A 246 28.22 -27.18 4.89
N ASN A 247 28.18 -28.46 5.25
CA ASN A 247 29.16 -29.09 6.13
C ASN A 247 30.15 -29.96 5.33
N SER A 248 30.06 -29.92 4.00
CA SER A 248 30.88 -30.67 3.06
C SER A 248 31.54 -29.70 2.06
N GLU A 249 31.76 -30.15 0.83
CA GLU A 249 32.33 -29.32 -0.22
C GLU A 249 31.50 -28.10 -0.56
N PRO A 250 32.14 -26.95 -0.86
CA PRO A 250 31.43 -25.76 -1.38
C PRO A 250 30.66 -26.10 -2.65
N PHE A 251 29.54 -25.42 -2.84
CA PHE A 251 28.70 -25.55 -4.03
C PHE A 251 28.28 -24.20 -4.58
N GLU A 252 28.06 -24.13 -5.87
CA GLU A 252 27.47 -22.95 -6.51
C GLU A 252 25.96 -23.02 -6.41
N PHE A 253 25.40 -22.10 -5.63
CA PHE A 253 23.95 -21.84 -5.62
C PHE A 253 23.60 -20.98 -6.83
N SER A 254 22.64 -21.40 -7.65
CA SER A 254 22.20 -20.64 -8.82
C SER A 254 20.71 -20.86 -9.08
N GLU A 255 19.90 -19.85 -8.79
CA GLU A 255 18.44 -19.91 -8.91
C GLU A 255 17.86 -18.69 -9.61
N GLY A 256 16.92 -18.96 -10.53
CA GLY A 256 16.13 -17.90 -11.14
C GLY A 256 15.21 -17.23 -10.13
N CYS A 257 14.93 -15.94 -10.33
CA CYS A 257 14.03 -15.19 -9.46
C CYS A 257 13.16 -14.21 -10.24
N TYR A 258 12.05 -13.85 -9.64
CA TYR A 258 11.26 -12.68 -10.02
C TYR A 258 11.66 -11.51 -9.13
N VAL A 259 11.69 -10.31 -9.69
CA VAL A 259 12.18 -9.11 -9.02
C VAL A 259 11.03 -8.10 -8.91
N PHE A 260 10.80 -7.53 -7.73
CA PHE A 260 9.84 -6.46 -7.56
C PHE A 260 10.30 -5.18 -8.29
N SER A 261 9.35 -4.51 -8.92
CA SER A 261 9.55 -3.15 -9.45
C SER A 261 9.74 -2.14 -8.30
N GLU A 262 10.07 -0.90 -8.61
CA GLU A 262 10.11 0.16 -7.59
C GLU A 262 8.74 0.37 -6.94
N ALA A 263 7.64 0.24 -7.68
CA ALA A 263 6.29 0.29 -7.13
C ALA A 263 6.02 -0.89 -6.18
N GLY A 264 6.39 -2.11 -6.59
CA GLY A 264 6.27 -3.30 -5.75
C GLY A 264 7.08 -3.18 -4.46
N LYS A 265 8.35 -2.74 -4.53
CA LYS A 265 9.21 -2.49 -3.37
C LYS A 265 8.65 -1.44 -2.42
N SER A 266 8.07 -0.38 -2.96
CA SER A 266 7.46 0.69 -2.16
C SER A 266 6.22 0.17 -1.43
N LEU A 267 5.38 -0.63 -2.10
CA LEU A 267 4.23 -1.28 -1.47
C LEU A 267 4.61 -2.23 -0.35
N LEU A 268 5.66 -3.03 -0.52
CA LEU A 268 6.15 -3.95 0.52
C LEU A 268 6.42 -3.27 1.87
N LYS A 269 6.74 -1.98 1.86
CA LYS A 269 7.03 -1.21 3.08
C LYS A 269 5.79 -0.84 3.89
N VAL A 270 4.62 -0.80 3.25
CA VAL A 270 3.39 -0.25 3.85
C VAL A 270 2.22 -1.22 3.92
N ILE A 271 2.27 -2.32 3.20
CA ILE A 271 1.22 -3.34 3.27
C ILE A 271 1.45 -4.30 4.43
N ASP A 272 0.35 -4.74 5.04
CA ASP A 272 0.36 -5.86 5.98
C ASP A 272 0.08 -7.16 5.23
N PHE A 273 0.87 -8.18 5.52
CA PHE A 273 0.70 -9.51 4.95
C PHE A 273 1.23 -10.58 5.90
N GLU A 274 0.75 -11.78 5.74
CA GLU A 274 1.27 -12.97 6.38
C GLU A 274 2.16 -13.74 5.40
N GLU A 275 3.22 -14.35 5.90
CA GLU A 275 4.12 -15.15 5.09
C GLU A 275 3.67 -16.61 5.05
N ASP A 276 3.77 -17.25 3.88
CA ASP A 276 3.44 -18.67 3.71
C ASP A 276 4.60 -19.56 4.15
N LEU A 277 4.61 -19.92 5.44
CA LEU A 277 5.62 -20.81 6.00
C LEU A 277 5.66 -22.19 5.31
N ASN A 278 4.52 -22.68 4.80
CA ASN A 278 4.49 -23.96 4.09
C ASN A 278 5.21 -23.87 2.74
N TYR A 279 5.07 -22.71 2.05
CA TYR A 279 5.86 -22.44 0.85
C TYR A 279 7.37 -22.47 1.17
N PHE A 280 7.77 -21.80 2.24
CA PHE A 280 9.16 -21.75 2.65
C PHE A 280 9.72 -23.11 3.06
N LYS A 281 8.92 -23.96 3.70
CA LYS A 281 9.31 -25.36 3.98
C LYS A 281 9.50 -26.17 2.68
N SER A 282 8.59 -26.04 1.73
CA SER A 282 8.70 -26.70 0.42
C SER A 282 9.92 -26.20 -0.36
N MET A 283 10.24 -24.91 -0.25
CA MET A 283 11.44 -24.32 -0.84
C MET A 283 12.72 -24.88 -0.20
N LYS A 284 12.77 -25.03 1.12
CA LYS A 284 13.87 -25.69 1.81
C LYS A 284 14.12 -27.10 1.26
N GLU A 285 13.07 -27.92 1.19
CA GLU A 285 13.14 -29.29 0.67
C GLU A 285 13.62 -29.31 -0.80
N TYR A 286 13.18 -28.35 -1.61
CA TYR A 286 13.64 -28.20 -2.99
C TYR A 286 15.14 -27.91 -3.06
N PHE A 287 15.64 -26.95 -2.27
CA PHE A 287 17.06 -26.59 -2.28
C PHE A 287 17.95 -27.73 -1.78
N GLU A 288 17.56 -28.40 -0.68
CA GLU A 288 18.31 -29.54 -0.14
C GLU A 288 18.33 -30.73 -1.12
N ARG A 289 17.28 -30.92 -1.92
CA ARG A 289 17.26 -31.95 -2.98
C ARG A 289 18.11 -31.57 -4.20
N LYS A 290 18.02 -30.30 -4.62
CA LYS A 290 18.75 -29.80 -5.81
C LYS A 290 20.25 -29.64 -5.54
N TYR A 291 20.61 -29.28 -4.34
CA TYR A 291 21.99 -29.10 -3.88
C TYR A 291 22.26 -30.08 -2.72
N PRO A 292 22.70 -31.31 -3.00
CA PRO A 292 22.86 -32.36 -1.96
C PRO A 292 23.81 -31.98 -0.82
N SER A 293 24.76 -31.08 -1.07
CA SER A 293 25.67 -30.54 -0.03
C SER A 293 25.01 -29.45 0.83
N ALA A 294 23.85 -28.92 0.41
CA ALA A 294 23.23 -27.83 1.11
C ALA A 294 22.45 -28.27 2.37
N LYS A 295 22.56 -27.47 3.42
CA LYS A 295 21.70 -27.51 4.58
C LYS A 295 20.98 -26.17 4.67
N VAL A 296 19.66 -26.20 4.67
CA VAL A 296 18.82 -24.99 4.79
C VAL A 296 18.22 -24.90 6.18
N THR A 297 18.50 -23.80 6.87
CA THR A 297 17.91 -23.50 8.18
C THR A 297 16.96 -22.32 8.03
N ILE A 298 15.74 -22.43 8.58
CA ILE A 298 14.73 -21.37 8.65
C ILE A 298 14.65 -20.92 10.10
N ILE A 299 14.95 -19.66 10.35
CA ILE A 299 14.92 -19.05 11.68
C ILE A 299 13.78 -18.03 11.74
N ASN A 300 12.86 -18.19 12.67
CA ASN A 300 11.83 -17.18 12.94
C ASN A 300 12.46 -15.99 13.68
N LYS A 301 12.35 -14.79 13.11
CA LYS A 301 12.91 -13.58 13.71
C LYS A 301 12.23 -13.16 15.02
N LYS A 302 10.98 -13.59 15.23
CA LYS A 302 10.24 -13.33 16.49
C LYS A 302 10.75 -14.19 17.65
N ASP A 303 11.34 -15.36 17.36
CA ASP A 303 11.82 -16.28 18.40
C ASP A 303 13.21 -15.92 18.96
N LYS A 304 13.86 -14.86 18.45
CA LYS A 304 15.17 -14.38 18.92
C LYS A 304 15.17 -13.92 20.39
N ASN A 305 14.02 -13.85 21.06
CA ASN A 305 13.92 -13.60 22.50
C ASN A 305 13.94 -14.87 23.36
N ASN A 306 13.97 -16.06 22.79
CA ASN A 306 14.10 -17.33 23.51
C ASN A 306 15.30 -18.13 22.95
N HIS A 307 16.40 -18.03 23.66
CA HIS A 307 17.54 -18.96 23.79
C HIS A 307 17.98 -19.82 22.59
N HIS A 308 19.26 -19.66 22.25
CA HIS A 308 20.11 -20.75 21.78
C HIS A 308 19.72 -22.07 22.50
N LEU A 309 19.17 -23.01 21.76
CA LEU A 309 19.19 -24.41 22.13
C LEU A 309 19.73 -25.20 20.97
N GLY A 310 20.78 -25.95 21.30
CA GLY A 310 21.74 -26.76 20.67
C GLY A 310 21.44 -27.51 19.37
#